data_00e496e88996b7d627a4a1b82857f513
#
_entry.id   00e496e88996b7d627a4a1b82857f513
#
_cell.length_a   1.000
_cell.length_b   1.000
_cell.length_c   1.000
_cell.angle_alpha   90.00
_cell.angle_beta   90.00
_cell.angle_gamma   90.00
#
_symmetry.space_group_name_H-M   'P 1'
#
loop_
_entity.id
_entity.type
_entity.pdbx_description
1 polymer ?
#
loop_
_entity_poly.entity_id
_entity_poly.type
_entity_poly.pdbx_seq_one_letter_code
_entity_poly.pdbx_strand_id
1 'polypeptide(L)'
;DIFCANWWMVNKVTNLSCTAFLAEHIQNLKIAVIGDVMLDRYFYGEVKRISPEAPVPVNKVKRIKSVLGGAANVAANLAHLECRVFMGGVTGADNNREVLEEMMAEKGIDYSGLIKSQQRETITKMRILGAQQQMLRLDFEETGDLFPEETEALSLWLQNLLEAGLDGVIVSDYAKGVCSDNFVQWVIAAAHQYQVPVLIDPKGADWNKYRGCDFITPNLKEMCEAAGEFVP
;
A
#
# COMPACT_ATOMS: atom_id res chain seq x y z
N ASP A 1 -16.40 18.73 22.47
CA ASP A 1 -15.83 17.71 23.40
C ASP A 1 -15.33 16.45 22.70
N ILE A 2 -14.90 16.60 21.43
CA ILE A 2 -14.31 15.50 20.62
C ILE A 2 -12.85 15.21 21.04
N PHE A 3 -12.21 16.10 21.79
CA PHE A 3 -10.83 15.95 22.27
C PHE A 3 -10.65 15.00 23.46
N CYS A 4 -11.71 14.63 24.18
CA CYS A 4 -11.58 13.79 25.40
C CYS A 4 -11.49 12.27 25.15
N ALA A 5 -12.05 11.76 24.07
CA ALA A 5 -12.08 10.31 23.82
C ALA A 5 -10.71 9.76 23.36
N ASN A 6 -9.98 10.53 22.53
CA ASN A 6 -8.65 10.13 22.04
C ASN A 6 -7.55 10.25 23.11
N TRP A 7 -7.75 11.06 24.15
CA TRP A 7 -6.79 11.23 25.24
C TRP A 7 -6.62 9.99 26.10
N TRP A 8 -7.63 9.13 26.15
CA TRP A 8 -7.58 7.89 26.95
C TRP A 8 -6.71 6.80 26.29
N MET A 9 -6.70 6.69 24.95
CA MET A 9 -5.79 5.80 24.24
C MET A 9 -4.34 6.28 24.34
N VAL A 10 -4.08 7.56 24.18
CA VAL A 10 -2.74 8.16 24.31
C VAL A 10 -2.17 7.94 25.71
N ASN A 11 -2.97 8.05 26.75
CA ASN A 11 -2.49 7.85 28.13
C ASN A 11 -2.24 6.37 28.50
N LYS A 12 -2.85 5.40 27.83
CA LYS A 12 -2.51 3.98 28.01
C LYS A 12 -1.16 3.63 27.39
N VAL A 13 -0.79 4.29 26.31
CA VAL A 13 0.47 4.04 25.58
C VAL A 13 1.66 4.76 26.23
N THR A 14 1.44 5.88 26.92
CA THR A 14 2.53 6.69 27.52
C THR A 14 3.31 6.02 28.66
N ASN A 15 2.83 4.89 29.20
CA ASN A 15 3.52 4.14 30.25
C ASN A 15 4.08 2.78 29.78
N LEU A 16 3.84 2.37 28.53
CA LEU A 16 4.41 1.17 27.96
C LEU A 16 5.67 1.52 27.16
N SER A 17 6.76 0.81 27.37
CA SER A 17 7.90 0.88 26.45
C SER A 17 7.43 0.40 25.08
N CYS A 18 8.01 0.94 23.99
CA CYS A 18 7.69 0.52 22.63
C CYS A 18 7.81 -1.01 22.45
N THR A 19 8.80 -1.62 23.12
CA THR A 19 9.02 -3.07 23.15
C THR A 19 7.89 -3.84 23.87
N ALA A 20 7.36 -3.33 24.96
CA ALA A 20 6.25 -3.97 25.68
C ALA A 20 4.94 -3.86 24.86
N PHE A 21 4.70 -2.71 24.21
CA PHE A 21 3.56 -2.54 23.32
C PHE A 21 3.60 -3.54 22.14
N LEU A 22 4.76 -3.65 21.48
CA LEU A 22 4.97 -4.60 20.39
C LEU A 22 4.78 -6.06 20.83
N ALA A 23 5.21 -6.40 22.04
CA ALA A 23 5.12 -7.77 22.57
C ALA A 23 3.70 -8.16 23.04
N GLU A 24 2.92 -7.22 23.55
CA GLU A 24 1.69 -7.53 24.28
C GLU A 24 0.40 -7.12 23.57
N HIS A 25 0.46 -6.13 22.66
CA HIS A 25 -0.76 -5.51 22.13
C HIS A 25 -0.88 -5.57 20.62
N ILE A 26 0.23 -5.58 19.87
CA ILE A 26 0.20 -5.43 18.43
C ILE A 26 -0.46 -6.63 17.72
N GLN A 27 -0.30 -7.83 18.27
CA GLN A 27 -0.84 -9.08 17.70
C GLN A 27 -2.37 -9.12 17.65
N ASN A 28 -3.03 -8.28 18.44
CA ASN A 28 -4.49 -8.21 18.51
C ASN A 28 -5.07 -7.12 17.61
N LEU A 29 -4.22 -6.26 17.03
CA LEU A 29 -4.68 -5.15 16.22
C LEU A 29 -5.17 -5.63 14.85
N LYS A 30 -6.38 -5.22 14.51
CA LYS A 30 -7.03 -5.43 13.22
C LYS A 30 -6.86 -4.16 12.38
N ILE A 31 -6.01 -4.22 11.37
CA ILE A 31 -5.67 -3.07 10.53
C ILE A 31 -6.11 -3.32 9.09
N ALA A 32 -6.92 -2.43 8.56
CA ALA A 32 -7.19 -2.38 7.13
C ALA A 32 -6.11 -1.51 6.44
N VAL A 33 -5.50 -2.03 5.40
CA VAL A 33 -4.60 -1.28 4.50
C VAL A 33 -5.30 -1.12 3.17
N ILE A 34 -5.46 0.11 2.71
CA ILE A 34 -6.13 0.44 1.45
C ILE A 34 -5.16 1.26 0.60
N GLY A 35 -5.06 0.95 -0.68
CA GLY A 35 -4.22 1.75 -1.57
C GLY A 35 -3.79 1.03 -2.84
N ASP A 36 -2.77 1.60 -3.46
CA ASP A 36 -2.26 1.11 -4.74
C ASP A 36 -1.40 -0.13 -4.52
N VAL A 37 -1.97 -1.29 -4.84
CA VAL A 37 -1.31 -2.60 -4.73
C VAL A 37 -0.44 -2.83 -5.96
N MET A 38 0.78 -3.28 -5.75
CA MET A 38 1.70 -3.56 -6.86
C MET A 38 2.61 -4.76 -6.59
N LEU A 39 3.10 -5.36 -7.68
CA LEU A 39 4.07 -6.44 -7.66
C LEU A 39 5.43 -5.94 -8.13
N ASP A 40 6.43 -5.99 -7.25
CA ASP A 40 7.81 -5.72 -7.60
C ASP A 40 8.52 -7.03 -8.02
N ARG A 41 9.05 -7.09 -9.25
CA ARG A 41 9.76 -8.26 -9.77
C ARG A 41 11.20 -7.92 -10.12
N TYR A 42 12.13 -8.69 -9.57
CA TYR A 42 13.56 -8.52 -9.76
C TYR A 42 14.12 -9.68 -10.57
N PHE A 43 14.69 -9.38 -11.73
CA PHE A 43 15.29 -10.34 -12.65
C PHE A 43 16.81 -10.24 -12.52
N TYR A 44 17.39 -11.11 -11.73
CA TYR A 44 18.83 -11.18 -11.52
C TYR A 44 19.49 -12.01 -12.62
N GLY A 45 20.49 -11.45 -13.30
CA GLY A 45 21.17 -12.14 -14.38
C GLY A 45 22.63 -11.76 -14.56
N GLU A 46 23.23 -12.41 -15.55
CA GLU A 46 24.61 -12.18 -15.99
C GLU A 46 24.62 -11.55 -17.36
N VAL A 47 25.43 -10.51 -17.53
CA VAL A 47 25.68 -9.87 -18.82
C VAL A 47 27.08 -10.26 -19.30
N LYS A 48 27.13 -11.08 -20.38
CA LYS A 48 28.41 -11.56 -20.94
C LYS A 48 28.62 -11.16 -22.39
N ARG A 49 27.59 -10.65 -23.05
CA ARG A 49 27.67 -10.27 -24.47
C ARG A 49 26.71 -9.14 -24.81
N ILE A 50 27.01 -8.49 -25.91
CA ILE A 50 26.07 -7.57 -26.58
C ILE A 50 25.22 -8.36 -27.58
N SER A 51 23.98 -7.93 -27.79
CA SER A 51 23.09 -8.54 -28.78
C SER A 51 23.63 -8.37 -30.20
N PRO A 52 23.51 -9.37 -31.08
CA PRO A 52 23.80 -9.20 -32.50
C PRO A 52 22.74 -8.35 -33.22
N GLU A 53 21.55 -8.20 -32.65
CA GLU A 53 20.41 -7.49 -33.27
C GLU A 53 20.43 -5.98 -33.01
N ALA A 54 21.05 -5.55 -31.89
CA ALA A 54 21.14 -4.15 -31.50
C ALA A 54 22.29 -3.95 -30.48
N PRO A 55 22.84 -2.74 -30.29
CA PRO A 55 23.92 -2.46 -29.33
C PRO A 55 23.41 -2.44 -27.88
N VAL A 56 22.72 -3.49 -27.47
CA VAL A 56 22.16 -3.68 -26.13
C VAL A 56 22.75 -4.90 -25.44
N PRO A 57 22.96 -4.87 -24.11
CA PRO A 57 23.48 -6.03 -23.38
C PRO A 57 22.42 -7.15 -23.30
N VAL A 58 22.87 -8.39 -23.43
CA VAL A 58 22.04 -9.57 -23.21
C VAL A 58 22.17 -10.00 -21.75
N ASN A 59 21.09 -9.83 -20.99
CA ASN A 59 21.01 -10.31 -19.61
C ASN A 59 20.46 -11.74 -19.58
N LYS A 60 21.32 -12.70 -19.22
CA LYS A 60 20.90 -14.10 -19.00
C LYS A 60 20.35 -14.24 -17.59
N VAL A 61 19.02 -14.21 -17.45
CA VAL A 61 18.33 -14.32 -16.16
C VAL A 61 18.67 -15.67 -15.49
N LYS A 62 19.04 -15.59 -14.20
CA LYS A 62 19.39 -16.73 -13.34
C LYS A 62 18.36 -16.93 -12.22
N ARG A 63 17.80 -15.85 -11.74
CA ARG A 63 16.86 -15.87 -10.62
C ARG A 63 15.83 -14.76 -10.81
N ILE A 64 14.58 -15.09 -10.49
CA ILE A 64 13.50 -14.10 -10.37
C ILE A 64 13.08 -14.07 -8.91
N LYS A 65 12.89 -12.87 -8.38
CA LYS A 65 12.34 -12.62 -7.04
C LYS A 65 11.15 -11.69 -7.18
N SER A 66 10.02 -12.09 -6.63
CA SER A 66 8.83 -11.24 -6.48
C SER A 66 8.74 -10.71 -5.06
N VAL A 67 8.23 -9.49 -4.89
CA VAL A 67 8.04 -8.82 -3.60
C VAL A 67 6.73 -8.05 -3.66
N LEU A 68 5.97 -8.07 -2.57
CA LEU A 68 4.81 -7.21 -2.39
C LEU A 68 5.25 -5.74 -2.39
N GLY A 69 4.67 -4.90 -3.23
CA GLY A 69 5.00 -3.49 -3.41
C GLY A 69 3.82 -2.58 -3.08
N GLY A 70 4.07 -1.26 -2.98
CA GLY A 70 3.04 -0.28 -2.64
C GLY A 70 2.31 -0.61 -1.35
N ALA A 71 0.99 -0.46 -1.36
CA ALA A 71 0.14 -0.77 -0.21
C ALA A 71 0.30 -2.22 0.29
N ALA A 72 0.56 -3.18 -0.60
CA ALA A 72 0.82 -4.57 -0.21
C ALA A 72 2.11 -4.74 0.60
N ASN A 73 3.14 -3.89 0.38
CA ASN A 73 4.34 -3.89 1.23
C ASN A 73 4.04 -3.36 2.64
N VAL A 74 3.17 -2.36 2.76
CA VAL A 74 2.70 -1.87 4.07
C VAL A 74 1.98 -3.00 4.82
N ALA A 75 1.06 -3.70 4.14
CA ALA A 75 0.36 -4.86 4.69
C ALA A 75 1.33 -5.96 5.14
N ALA A 76 2.36 -6.26 4.33
CA ALA A 76 3.37 -7.26 4.67
C ALA A 76 4.20 -6.86 5.91
N ASN A 77 4.53 -5.58 6.07
CA ASN A 77 5.25 -5.10 7.25
C ASN A 77 4.41 -5.24 8.51
N LEU A 78 3.11 -4.91 8.46
CA LEU A 78 2.19 -5.10 9.58
C LEU A 78 1.98 -6.57 9.93
N ALA A 79 1.88 -7.44 8.92
CA ALA A 79 1.80 -8.88 9.15
C ALA A 79 3.07 -9.44 9.82
N HIS A 80 4.26 -8.92 9.49
CA HIS A 80 5.50 -9.26 10.18
C HIS A 80 5.54 -8.77 11.63
N LEU A 81 4.79 -7.72 11.95
CA LEU A 81 4.56 -7.28 13.34
C LEU A 81 3.44 -8.08 14.03
N GLU A 82 2.93 -9.12 13.36
CA GLU A 82 1.89 -10.02 13.85
C GLU A 82 0.50 -9.35 14.01
N CYS A 83 0.27 -8.20 13.36
CA CYS A 83 -1.07 -7.64 13.24
C CYS A 83 -1.97 -8.54 12.39
N ARG A 84 -3.26 -8.51 12.66
CA ARG A 84 -4.28 -9.06 11.76
C ARG A 84 -4.57 -8.04 10.65
N VAL A 85 -4.10 -8.31 9.45
CA VAL A 85 -4.11 -7.36 8.34
C VAL A 85 -5.14 -7.73 7.28
N PHE A 86 -5.91 -6.74 6.85
CA PHE A 86 -6.88 -6.81 5.75
C PHE A 86 -6.43 -5.88 4.63
N MET A 87 -6.22 -6.43 3.44
CA MET A 87 -5.72 -5.67 2.28
C MET A 87 -6.85 -5.34 1.31
N GLY A 88 -7.06 -4.06 1.04
CA GLY A 88 -7.99 -3.53 0.05
C GLY A 88 -7.27 -2.75 -1.05
N GLY A 89 -7.69 -2.96 -2.28
CA GLY A 89 -7.15 -2.29 -3.47
C GLY A 89 -7.69 -2.89 -4.74
N VAL A 90 -7.16 -2.47 -5.89
CA VAL A 90 -7.60 -2.98 -7.19
C VAL A 90 -6.41 -3.59 -7.93
N THR A 91 -6.64 -4.73 -8.55
CA THR A 91 -5.65 -5.43 -9.39
C THR A 91 -6.32 -5.94 -10.66
N GLY A 92 -5.54 -6.27 -11.68
CA GLY A 92 -6.05 -6.87 -12.90
C GLY A 92 -6.56 -8.30 -12.72
N ALA A 93 -7.11 -8.85 -13.80
CA ALA A 93 -7.52 -10.25 -13.91
C ALA A 93 -6.40 -11.08 -14.58
N ASP A 94 -5.19 -11.07 -14.02
CA ASP A 94 -3.97 -11.59 -14.63
C ASP A 94 -3.13 -12.44 -13.68
N ASN A 95 -2.10 -13.10 -14.21
CA ASN A 95 -1.21 -13.96 -13.44
C ASN A 95 -0.43 -13.22 -12.33
N ASN A 96 -0.19 -11.89 -12.48
CA ASN A 96 0.50 -11.12 -11.47
C ASN A 96 -0.37 -10.93 -10.21
N ARG A 97 -1.70 -10.87 -10.39
CA ARG A 97 -2.66 -10.93 -9.29
C ARG A 97 -2.54 -12.25 -8.53
N GLU A 98 -2.50 -13.39 -9.23
CA GLU A 98 -2.38 -14.70 -8.58
C GLU A 98 -1.12 -14.78 -7.72
N VAL A 99 0.01 -14.28 -8.23
CA VAL A 99 1.26 -14.19 -7.46
C VAL A 99 1.11 -13.31 -6.22
N LEU A 100 0.41 -12.17 -6.30
CA LEU A 100 0.14 -11.31 -5.14
C LEU A 100 -0.71 -12.04 -4.09
N GLU A 101 -1.77 -12.71 -4.52
CA GLU A 101 -2.67 -13.46 -3.63
C GLU A 101 -1.93 -14.59 -2.89
N GLU A 102 -1.11 -15.37 -3.61
CA GLU A 102 -0.26 -16.41 -3.01
C GLU A 102 0.69 -15.81 -1.96
N MET A 103 1.39 -14.73 -2.30
CA MET A 103 2.33 -14.08 -1.38
C MET A 103 1.65 -13.47 -0.15
N MET A 104 0.42 -12.96 -0.28
CA MET A 104 -0.37 -12.45 0.83
C MET A 104 -0.87 -13.60 1.71
N ALA A 105 -1.37 -14.69 1.11
CA ALA A 105 -1.80 -15.88 1.82
C ALA A 105 -0.67 -16.49 2.66
N GLU A 106 0.56 -16.59 2.10
CA GLU A 106 1.75 -17.06 2.82
C GLU A 106 2.07 -16.23 4.07
N LYS A 107 1.68 -14.96 4.08
CA LYS A 107 1.90 -14.02 5.20
C LYS A 107 0.70 -13.91 6.14
N GLY A 108 -0.38 -14.64 5.89
CA GLY A 108 -1.61 -14.56 6.67
C GLY A 108 -2.37 -13.23 6.51
N ILE A 109 -2.16 -12.52 5.41
CA ILE A 109 -2.90 -11.29 5.07
C ILE A 109 -4.22 -11.67 4.44
N ASP A 110 -5.32 -11.14 4.96
CA ASP A 110 -6.63 -11.24 4.32
C ASP A 110 -6.67 -10.30 3.11
N TYR A 111 -6.83 -10.86 1.93
CA TYR A 111 -6.87 -10.12 0.66
C TYR A 111 -8.26 -10.10 0.03
N SER A 112 -9.31 -10.34 0.82
CA SER A 112 -10.71 -10.31 0.35
C SER A 112 -11.13 -8.96 -0.23
N GLY A 113 -10.42 -7.88 0.11
CA GLY A 113 -10.59 -6.53 -0.44
C GLY A 113 -9.83 -6.25 -1.73
N LEU A 114 -9.14 -7.24 -2.31
CA LEU A 114 -8.54 -7.08 -3.64
C LEU A 114 -9.60 -7.21 -4.73
N ILE A 115 -10.12 -6.08 -5.16
CA ILE A 115 -11.11 -6.01 -6.24
C ILE A 115 -10.43 -6.37 -7.57
N LYS A 116 -11.10 -7.24 -8.33
CA LYS A 116 -10.62 -7.72 -9.63
C LYS A 116 -11.15 -6.84 -10.75
N SER A 117 -10.30 -6.04 -11.35
CA SER A 117 -10.62 -5.25 -12.54
C SER A 117 -10.57 -6.11 -13.81
N GLN A 118 -11.49 -5.86 -14.73
CA GLN A 118 -11.45 -6.39 -16.09
C GLN A 118 -10.85 -5.39 -17.09
N GLN A 119 -10.55 -4.18 -16.64
CA GLN A 119 -10.16 -3.05 -17.48
C GLN A 119 -8.75 -2.53 -17.16
N ARG A 120 -8.11 -3.08 -16.12
CA ARG A 120 -6.76 -2.71 -15.68
C ARG A 120 -5.87 -3.94 -15.58
N GLU A 121 -4.58 -3.76 -15.78
CA GLU A 121 -3.57 -4.75 -15.44
C GLU A 121 -3.11 -4.57 -13.98
N THR A 122 -2.64 -5.66 -13.37
CA THR A 122 -1.99 -5.59 -12.06
C THR A 122 -0.70 -4.77 -12.16
N ILE A 123 -0.62 -3.69 -11.40
CA ILE A 123 0.56 -2.82 -11.38
C ILE A 123 1.80 -3.68 -11.09
N THR A 124 2.73 -3.68 -12.03
CA THR A 124 3.93 -4.49 -11.93
C THR A 124 5.16 -3.67 -12.29
N LYS A 125 6.17 -3.69 -11.41
CA LYS A 125 7.45 -3.03 -11.62
C LYS A 125 8.55 -4.06 -11.77
N MET A 126 9.03 -4.27 -12.99
CA MET A 126 10.10 -5.21 -13.29
C MET A 126 11.44 -4.50 -13.30
N ARG A 127 12.38 -4.97 -12.48
CA ARG A 127 13.76 -4.47 -12.43
C ARG A 127 14.71 -5.52 -12.96
N ILE A 128 15.41 -5.18 -14.03
CA ILE A 128 16.40 -6.03 -14.67
C ILE A 128 17.77 -5.68 -14.07
N LEU A 129 18.39 -6.65 -13.38
CA LEU A 129 19.68 -6.49 -12.73
C LEU A 129 20.72 -7.37 -13.41
N GLY A 130 21.80 -6.76 -13.87
CA GLY A 130 22.97 -7.41 -14.45
C GLY A 130 24.24 -6.96 -13.74
N ALA A 131 25.12 -7.88 -13.40
CA ALA A 131 26.39 -7.56 -12.72
C ALA A 131 26.23 -6.65 -11.47
N GLN A 132 25.19 -6.88 -10.67
CA GLN A 132 24.83 -6.12 -9.45
C GLN A 132 24.32 -4.68 -9.69
N GLN A 133 24.09 -4.29 -10.92
CA GLN A 133 23.51 -2.98 -11.25
C GLN A 133 22.13 -3.12 -11.88
N GLN A 134 21.25 -2.17 -11.60
CA GLN A 134 19.97 -2.08 -12.28
C GLN A 134 20.20 -1.52 -13.68
N MET A 135 19.87 -2.31 -14.69
CA MET A 135 20.04 -1.98 -16.11
C MET A 135 18.80 -1.30 -16.69
N LEU A 136 17.62 -1.77 -16.27
CA LEU A 136 16.34 -1.32 -16.80
C LEU A 136 15.26 -1.53 -15.76
N ARG A 137 14.25 -0.64 -15.77
CA ARG A 137 12.96 -0.84 -15.09
C ARG A 137 11.84 -0.75 -16.11
N LEU A 138 10.96 -1.73 -16.09
CA LEU A 138 9.74 -1.76 -16.88
C LEU A 138 8.57 -1.61 -15.91
N ASP A 139 7.74 -0.61 -16.13
CA ASP A 139 6.56 -0.33 -15.31
C ASP A 139 5.32 -0.65 -16.16
N PHE A 140 4.55 -1.65 -15.68
CA PHE A 140 3.23 -2.01 -16.21
C PHE A 140 2.22 -1.40 -15.27
N GLU A 141 1.62 -0.30 -15.65
CA GLU A 141 0.69 0.44 -14.81
C GLU A 141 -0.24 1.29 -15.68
N GLU A 142 -1.50 1.35 -15.26
CA GLU A 142 -2.46 2.32 -15.73
C GLU A 142 -2.74 3.30 -14.61
N THR A 143 -2.81 4.57 -14.95
CA THR A 143 -3.12 5.65 -14.03
C THR A 143 -4.51 6.20 -14.36
N GLY A 144 -5.26 6.56 -13.33
CA GLY A 144 -6.62 7.08 -13.45
C GLY A 144 -7.49 6.56 -12.31
N ASP A 145 -8.57 7.26 -12.04
CA ASP A 145 -9.49 6.89 -10.97
C ASP A 145 -10.10 5.52 -11.19
N LEU A 146 -10.52 4.88 -10.11
CA LEU A 146 -11.24 3.61 -10.16
C LEU A 146 -12.55 3.76 -10.91
N PHE A 147 -12.99 2.71 -11.56
CA PHE A 147 -14.35 2.64 -12.08
C PHE A 147 -15.36 2.65 -10.93
N PRO A 148 -16.59 3.18 -11.16
CA PRO A 148 -17.59 3.28 -10.13
C PRO A 148 -17.87 1.96 -9.40
N GLU A 149 -17.95 0.85 -10.14
CA GLU A 149 -18.17 -0.49 -9.59
C GLU A 149 -17.01 -0.99 -8.71
N GLU A 150 -15.77 -0.63 -9.05
CA GLU A 150 -14.59 -0.96 -8.24
C GLU A 150 -14.58 -0.16 -6.94
N THR A 151 -14.92 1.12 -7.03
CA THR A 151 -15.03 2.02 -5.86
C THR A 151 -16.15 1.54 -4.93
N GLU A 152 -17.32 1.17 -5.47
CA GLU A 152 -18.44 0.66 -4.69
C GLU A 152 -18.08 -0.65 -3.97
N ALA A 153 -17.46 -1.60 -4.68
CA ALA A 153 -17.05 -2.87 -4.11
C ALA A 153 -16.02 -2.69 -2.99
N LEU A 154 -15.03 -1.81 -3.17
CA LEU A 154 -14.01 -1.52 -2.17
C LEU A 154 -14.60 -0.79 -0.97
N SER A 155 -15.56 0.12 -1.21
CA SER A 155 -16.29 0.82 -0.14
C SER A 155 -17.12 -0.14 0.69
N LEU A 156 -17.87 -1.04 0.07
CA LEU A 156 -18.67 -2.05 0.76
C LEU A 156 -17.80 -3.00 1.59
N TRP A 157 -16.65 -3.41 1.06
CA TRP A 157 -15.69 -4.23 1.79
C TRP A 157 -15.19 -3.53 3.05
N LEU A 158 -14.76 -2.26 2.95
CA LEU A 158 -14.31 -1.50 4.11
C LEU A 158 -15.43 -1.28 5.12
N GLN A 159 -16.62 -0.96 4.66
CA GLN A 159 -17.79 -0.76 5.53
C GLN A 159 -18.06 -2.01 6.39
N ASN A 160 -18.06 -3.19 5.78
CA ASN A 160 -18.24 -4.46 6.50
C ASN A 160 -17.16 -4.71 7.56
N LEU A 161 -15.90 -4.33 7.27
CA LEU A 161 -14.81 -4.46 8.25
C LEU A 161 -14.95 -3.46 9.40
N LEU A 162 -15.36 -2.23 9.13
CA LEU A 162 -15.61 -1.22 10.17
C LEU A 162 -16.73 -1.70 11.11
N GLU A 163 -17.80 -2.27 10.57
CA GLU A 163 -18.90 -2.85 11.36
C GLU A 163 -18.44 -4.07 12.19
N ALA A 164 -17.51 -4.87 11.68
CA ALA A 164 -16.92 -6.00 12.39
C ALA A 164 -15.85 -5.60 13.43
N GLY A 165 -15.48 -4.32 13.47
CA GLY A 165 -14.51 -3.73 14.39
C GLY A 165 -13.08 -3.78 13.88
N LEU A 166 -12.55 -2.62 13.51
CA LEU A 166 -11.15 -2.36 13.19
C LEU A 166 -10.51 -1.49 14.28
N ASP A 167 -9.19 -1.59 14.42
CA ASP A 167 -8.39 -0.75 15.31
C ASP A 167 -7.71 0.40 14.57
N GLY A 168 -7.60 0.32 13.23
CA GLY A 168 -7.04 1.38 12.40
C GLY A 168 -7.23 1.13 10.91
N VAL A 169 -7.20 2.22 10.14
CA VAL A 169 -7.15 2.19 8.67
C VAL A 169 -5.88 2.90 8.21
N ILE A 170 -5.12 2.27 7.33
CA ILE A 170 -3.97 2.89 6.67
C ILE A 170 -4.28 3.06 5.19
N VAL A 171 -4.17 4.28 4.70
CA VAL A 171 -4.27 4.61 3.28
C VAL A 171 -2.87 4.84 2.73
N SER A 172 -2.45 4.01 1.77
CA SER A 172 -1.12 4.07 1.14
C SER A 172 -1.28 4.49 -0.32
N ASP A 173 -0.99 5.76 -0.58
CA ASP A 173 -1.18 6.41 -1.88
C ASP A 173 0.12 6.41 -2.70
N TYR A 174 0.04 5.89 -3.92
CA TYR A 174 1.11 5.94 -4.92
C TYR A 174 0.67 6.66 -6.21
N ALA A 175 -0.47 7.35 -6.16
CA ALA A 175 -1.08 8.04 -7.30
C ALA A 175 -1.34 7.11 -8.51
N LYS A 176 -1.89 5.92 -8.24
CA LYS A 176 -2.25 4.95 -9.27
C LYS A 176 -3.77 4.74 -9.39
N GLY A 177 -4.55 5.55 -8.67
CA GLY A 177 -5.99 5.68 -8.87
C GLY A 177 -6.88 5.14 -7.76
N VAL A 178 -6.38 4.29 -6.85
CA VAL A 178 -7.18 3.84 -5.70
C VAL A 178 -7.53 5.03 -4.80
N CYS A 179 -6.56 5.90 -4.55
CA CYS A 179 -6.69 7.01 -3.60
C CYS A 179 -7.19 8.29 -4.29
N SER A 180 -8.35 8.23 -4.97
CA SER A 180 -9.02 9.43 -5.49
C SER A 180 -9.51 10.33 -4.34
N ASP A 181 -9.67 11.64 -4.61
CA ASP A 181 -10.05 12.62 -3.59
C ASP A 181 -11.36 12.24 -2.89
N ASN A 182 -12.38 11.87 -3.66
CA ASN A 182 -13.69 11.50 -3.13
C ASN A 182 -13.62 10.20 -2.30
N PHE A 183 -12.87 9.21 -2.75
CA PHE A 183 -12.75 7.93 -2.06
C PHE A 183 -11.98 8.09 -0.74
N VAL A 184 -10.87 8.81 -0.72
CA VAL A 184 -10.10 9.05 0.51
C VAL A 184 -10.91 9.80 1.53
N GLN A 185 -11.64 10.86 1.14
CA GLN A 185 -12.52 11.61 2.04
C GLN A 185 -13.66 10.73 2.57
N TRP A 186 -14.21 9.84 1.74
CA TRP A 186 -15.20 8.86 2.19
C TRP A 186 -14.60 7.87 3.20
N VAL A 187 -13.39 7.34 2.96
CA VAL A 187 -12.69 6.43 3.90
C VAL A 187 -12.51 7.10 5.27
N ILE A 188 -12.04 8.37 5.30
CA ILE A 188 -11.84 9.13 6.54
C ILE A 188 -13.18 9.29 7.27
N ALA A 189 -14.22 9.72 6.57
CA ALA A 189 -15.54 9.94 7.16
C ALA A 189 -16.16 8.64 7.69
N ALA A 190 -16.07 7.55 6.92
CA ALA A 190 -16.58 6.24 7.31
C ALA A 190 -15.86 5.69 8.54
N ALA A 191 -14.53 5.72 8.56
CA ALA A 191 -13.74 5.25 9.70
C ALA A 191 -14.06 6.04 10.99
N HIS A 192 -14.20 7.36 10.89
CA HIS A 192 -14.53 8.22 12.04
C HIS A 192 -15.91 7.94 12.61
N GLN A 193 -16.90 7.50 11.82
CA GLN A 193 -18.21 7.09 12.35
C GLN A 193 -18.09 5.91 13.34
N TYR A 194 -17.07 5.06 13.16
CA TYR A 194 -16.75 3.93 14.04
C TYR A 194 -15.64 4.24 15.04
N GLN A 195 -15.18 5.50 15.13
CA GLN A 195 -14.06 5.92 15.99
C GLN A 195 -12.74 5.21 15.67
N VAL A 196 -12.55 4.81 14.43
CA VAL A 196 -11.33 4.15 13.92
C VAL A 196 -10.39 5.22 13.37
N PRO A 197 -9.14 5.30 13.86
CA PRO A 197 -8.16 6.27 13.37
C PRO A 197 -7.70 5.94 11.95
N VAL A 198 -7.43 7.00 11.16
CA VAL A 198 -6.93 6.90 9.80
C VAL A 198 -5.53 7.48 9.70
N LEU A 199 -4.59 6.65 9.23
CA LEU A 199 -3.22 7.03 8.93
C LEU A 199 -3.03 7.05 7.41
N ILE A 200 -2.39 8.12 6.90
CA ILE A 200 -2.14 8.29 5.47
C ILE A 200 -0.64 8.34 5.17
N ASP A 201 -0.20 7.49 4.23
CA ASP A 201 1.08 7.62 3.54
C ASP A 201 0.82 8.36 2.23
N PRO A 202 1.15 9.68 2.16
CA PRO A 202 0.66 10.57 1.12
C PRO A 202 1.47 10.50 -0.17
N LYS A 203 0.87 10.98 -1.27
CA LYS A 203 1.54 11.20 -2.55
C LYS A 203 1.16 12.53 -3.16
N GLY A 204 2.15 13.17 -3.84
CA GLY A 204 1.95 14.46 -4.50
C GLY A 204 2.03 15.66 -3.56
N ALA A 205 1.84 16.86 -4.15
CA ALA A 205 1.94 18.13 -3.43
C ALA A 205 0.59 18.61 -2.86
N ASP A 206 -0.53 18.17 -3.43
CA ASP A 206 -1.87 18.55 -2.95
C ASP A 206 -2.39 17.53 -1.94
N TRP A 207 -2.46 17.96 -0.69
CA TRP A 207 -2.94 17.14 0.43
C TRP A 207 -4.37 17.45 0.86
N ASN A 208 -5.11 18.25 0.09
CA ASN A 208 -6.51 18.57 0.42
C ASN A 208 -7.38 17.32 0.53
N LYS A 209 -7.09 16.29 -0.27
CA LYS A 209 -7.77 14.99 -0.22
C LYS A 209 -7.56 14.20 1.08
N TYR A 210 -6.55 14.55 1.87
CA TYR A 210 -6.26 13.89 3.15
C TYR A 210 -6.78 14.65 4.36
N ARG A 211 -7.46 15.78 4.13
CA ARG A 211 -7.97 16.63 5.22
C ARG A 211 -8.87 15.84 6.17
N GLY A 212 -8.56 15.94 7.46
CA GLY A 212 -9.30 15.27 8.52
C GLY A 212 -8.73 13.89 8.91
N CYS A 213 -7.68 13.38 8.27
CA CYS A 213 -7.00 12.19 8.77
C CYS A 213 -6.37 12.44 10.16
N ASP A 214 -6.16 11.38 10.92
CA ASP A 214 -5.58 11.48 12.28
C ASP A 214 -4.05 11.57 12.23
N PHE A 215 -3.43 10.87 11.27
CA PHE A 215 -1.97 10.84 11.10
C PHE A 215 -1.61 10.88 9.62
N ILE A 216 -0.49 11.57 9.32
CA ILE A 216 0.10 11.58 7.97
C ILE A 216 1.61 11.37 8.09
N THR A 217 2.19 10.54 7.20
CA THR A 217 3.59 10.08 7.29
C THR A 217 4.39 10.42 6.02
N PRO A 218 4.51 11.71 5.64
CA PRO A 218 5.26 12.10 4.45
C PRO A 218 6.76 11.92 4.65
N ASN A 219 7.47 11.58 3.59
CA ASN A 219 8.91 11.72 3.56
C ASN A 219 9.32 13.20 3.36
N LEU A 220 10.63 13.51 3.52
CA LEU A 220 11.12 14.89 3.41
C LEU A 220 10.79 15.53 2.06
N LYS A 221 10.90 14.77 0.97
CA LYS A 221 10.60 15.27 -0.38
C LYS A 221 9.11 15.64 -0.52
N GLU A 222 8.22 14.77 -0.07
CA GLU A 222 6.76 15.02 -0.08
C GLU A 222 6.38 16.22 0.78
N MET A 223 7.00 16.37 1.97
CA MET A 223 6.83 17.55 2.82
C MET A 223 7.20 18.83 2.09
N CYS A 224 8.37 18.86 1.46
CA CYS A 224 8.87 20.04 0.76
C CYS A 224 8.01 20.35 -0.49
N GLU A 225 7.60 19.32 -1.25
CA GLU A 225 6.69 19.49 -2.38
C GLU A 225 5.36 20.11 -1.94
N ALA A 226 4.77 19.64 -0.83
CA ALA A 226 3.52 20.17 -0.30
C ALA A 226 3.66 21.59 0.30
N ALA A 227 4.82 21.90 0.89
CA ALA A 227 5.14 23.25 1.39
C ALA A 227 5.47 24.25 0.29
N GLY A 228 5.66 23.79 -0.97
CA GLY A 228 6.15 24.62 -2.07
C GLY A 228 7.63 25.01 -1.93
N GLU A 229 8.40 24.25 -1.15
CA GLU A 229 9.81 24.47 -0.92
C GLU A 229 10.68 23.54 -1.79
N PHE A 230 11.85 24.03 -2.18
CA PHE A 230 12.81 23.24 -2.94
C PHE A 230 13.64 22.36 -2.00
N VAL A 231 13.68 21.04 -2.28
CA VAL A 231 14.61 20.11 -1.60
C VAL A 231 15.95 20.21 -2.32
N PRO A 232 17.02 20.67 -1.67
CA PRO A 232 18.34 20.74 -2.29
C PRO A 232 18.95 19.36 -2.57
#